data_b9ac65a5816a6558cc7ab0cc8854d7d8
#
_entry.id   b9ac65a5816a6558cc7ab0cc8854d7d8
#
_cell.length_a   1.000
_cell.length_b   1.000
_cell.length_c   1.000
_cell.angle_alpha   90.00
_cell.angle_beta   90.00
_cell.angle_gamma   90.00
#
_symmetry.space_group_name_H-M   'P 1'
#
loop_
_entity.id
_entity.type
_entity.pdbx_description
1 polymer ?
#
loop_
_entity_poly.entity_id
_entity_poly.type
_entity_poly.pdbx_seq_one_letter_code
_entity_poly.pdbx_strand_id
1 'polypeptide(L)'
;VVIFSIKVVFSMVVLERINAMNDDASGWTEWEGRFSKLSELSGASELHGLLTGIVVVSDAPTGEEWQAILARIGFEPLPDEALRLLTEEAEDAAAALTDDNLDYAPLLPDDDHPLQERVEALASWSSGVLLGFGLTGGKIRTDEADILRSLSDVAGLLYNDEDDDEEGEESYTDLVEFSRLIPVSLGMGRERLPVSCTTLLTGKPIVSPNETLDDEPEVIDSSVVEVFNPTLPS
;
A
#
# COMPACT_ATOMS: atom_id res chain seq x y z
N VAL A 1 27.80 1.90 36.90
CA VAL A 1 28.38 1.02 35.86
C VAL A 1 27.29 0.34 35.05
N VAL A 2 26.18 -0.14 35.65
CA VAL A 2 25.10 -0.89 34.98
C VAL A 2 24.27 0.01 34.03
N ILE A 3 24.02 1.28 34.40
CA ILE A 3 23.22 2.23 33.61
C ILE A 3 23.94 2.65 32.32
N PHE A 4 25.27 2.69 32.34
CA PHE A 4 26.07 3.01 31.15
C PHE A 4 26.06 1.88 30.12
N SER A 5 26.00 0.63 30.61
CA SER A 5 25.96 -0.58 29.74
C SER A 5 24.62 -0.69 29.00
N ILE A 6 23.50 -0.34 29.64
CA ILE A 6 22.16 -0.37 29.04
C ILE A 6 22.00 0.68 27.94
N LYS A 7 22.54 1.89 28.16
CA LYS A 7 22.51 2.94 27.13
C LYS A 7 23.35 2.60 25.89
N VAL A 8 24.48 1.93 26.07
CA VAL A 8 25.34 1.52 24.93
C VAL A 8 24.70 0.38 24.14
N VAL A 9 24.09 -0.60 24.81
CA VAL A 9 23.38 -1.69 24.14
C VAL A 9 22.12 -1.20 23.41
N PHE A 10 21.36 -0.30 24.04
CA PHE A 10 20.20 0.32 23.40
C PHE A 10 20.59 1.19 22.19
N SER A 11 21.71 1.92 22.28
CA SER A 11 22.27 2.69 21.17
C SER A 11 22.79 1.80 20.05
N MET A 12 23.39 0.64 20.34
CA MET A 12 23.83 -0.32 19.31
C MET A 12 22.66 -0.99 18.60
N VAL A 13 21.63 -1.39 19.33
CA VAL A 13 20.43 -1.99 18.72
C VAL A 13 19.67 -0.98 17.87
N VAL A 14 19.62 0.29 18.28
CA VAL A 14 19.04 1.38 17.48
C VAL A 14 19.91 1.71 16.26
N LEU A 15 21.26 1.69 16.39
CA LEU A 15 22.17 1.88 15.26
C LEU A 15 22.15 0.68 14.29
N GLU A 16 22.04 -0.56 14.79
CA GLU A 16 21.87 -1.74 13.93
C GLU A 16 20.51 -1.71 13.21
N ARG A 17 19.44 -1.23 13.85
CA ARG A 17 18.15 -1.01 13.17
C ARG A 17 18.20 0.16 12.20
N ILE A 18 18.88 1.27 12.53
CA ILE A 18 19.09 2.40 11.61
C ILE A 18 20.00 1.97 10.44
N ASN A 19 21.03 1.14 10.65
CA ASN A 19 21.83 0.58 9.56
C ASN A 19 21.06 -0.47 8.75
N ALA A 20 20.19 -1.26 9.35
CA ALA A 20 19.28 -2.14 8.62
C ALA A 20 18.23 -1.35 7.83
N MET A 21 17.81 -0.19 8.30
CA MET A 21 16.96 0.75 7.55
C MET A 21 17.72 1.51 6.45
N ASN A 22 19.03 1.71 6.58
CA ASN A 22 19.88 2.28 5.52
C ASN A 22 20.45 1.22 4.54
N ASP A 23 20.23 -0.07 4.82
CA ASP A 23 20.51 -1.16 3.85
C ASP A 23 19.31 -1.37 2.89
N ASP A 24 18.25 -0.57 3.04
CA ASP A 24 17.02 -0.59 2.25
C ASP A 24 17.15 0.04 0.85
N ALA A 25 18.31 0.52 0.45
CA ALA A 25 18.61 0.74 -0.97
C ALA A 25 18.48 -0.57 -1.78
N SER A 26 18.48 -1.73 -1.09
CA SER A 26 18.20 -3.03 -1.70
C SER A 26 16.70 -3.34 -1.81
N GLY A 27 15.85 -2.79 -0.96
CA GLY A 27 14.43 -3.17 -0.86
C GLY A 27 13.67 -2.94 -2.16
N TRP A 28 13.59 -1.71 -2.66
CA TRP A 28 12.89 -1.40 -3.90
C TRP A 28 13.54 -2.08 -5.12
N THR A 29 14.87 -2.01 -5.25
CA THR A 29 15.62 -2.63 -6.36
C THR A 29 15.47 -4.15 -6.36
N GLU A 30 15.49 -4.80 -5.18
CA GLU A 30 15.27 -6.23 -5.05
C GLU A 30 13.86 -6.62 -5.49
N TRP A 31 12.84 -5.89 -5.03
CA TRP A 31 11.45 -6.10 -5.41
C TRP A 31 11.24 -5.86 -6.90
N GLU A 32 11.78 -4.78 -7.45
CA GLU A 32 11.72 -4.50 -8.89
C GLU A 32 12.33 -5.64 -9.69
N GLY A 33 13.49 -6.16 -9.29
CA GLY A 33 14.12 -7.31 -9.93
C GLY A 33 13.31 -8.61 -9.85
N ARG A 34 12.57 -8.84 -8.74
CA ARG A 34 11.75 -10.03 -8.54
C ARG A 34 10.39 -9.95 -9.23
N PHE A 35 9.77 -8.78 -9.24
CA PHE A 35 8.39 -8.57 -9.69
C PHE A 35 8.26 -7.83 -11.02
N SER A 36 9.35 -7.36 -11.64
CA SER A 36 9.37 -6.64 -12.93
C SER A 36 8.75 -7.41 -14.10
N LYS A 37 8.52 -8.72 -13.94
CA LYS A 37 7.88 -9.57 -14.95
C LYS A 37 6.36 -9.62 -14.83
N LEU A 38 5.81 -8.97 -13.82
CA LEU A 38 4.36 -8.85 -13.65
C LEU A 38 3.87 -7.72 -14.57
N SER A 39 3.54 -8.07 -15.80
CA SER A 39 3.18 -7.13 -16.88
C SER A 39 1.89 -6.33 -16.61
N GLU A 40 1.12 -6.72 -15.61
CA GLU A 40 -0.16 -6.13 -15.24
C GLU A 40 -0.01 -4.94 -14.27
N LEU A 41 1.17 -4.75 -13.66
CA LEU A 41 1.50 -3.61 -12.79
C LEU A 41 2.65 -2.81 -13.36
N SER A 42 2.74 -1.54 -12.94
CA SER A 42 3.80 -0.62 -13.38
C SER A 42 5.13 -0.88 -12.67
N GLY A 43 5.19 -1.76 -11.65
CA GLY A 43 6.42 -2.12 -10.94
C GLY A 43 6.22 -2.46 -9.47
N ALA A 44 7.34 -2.54 -8.75
CA ALA A 44 7.39 -2.92 -7.34
C ALA A 44 6.58 -1.97 -6.44
N SER A 45 6.62 -0.67 -6.70
CA SER A 45 5.90 0.32 -5.91
C SER A 45 4.38 0.13 -6.01
N GLU A 46 3.85 -0.16 -7.21
CA GLU A 46 2.41 -0.43 -7.36
C GLU A 46 1.99 -1.71 -6.63
N LEU A 47 2.80 -2.77 -6.70
CA LEU A 47 2.55 -4.00 -5.97
C LEU A 47 2.55 -3.79 -4.45
N HIS A 48 3.52 -3.02 -3.94
CA HIS A 48 3.56 -2.66 -2.53
C HIS A 48 2.36 -1.77 -2.14
N GLY A 49 1.95 -0.84 -2.99
CA GLY A 49 0.72 -0.08 -2.80
C GLY A 49 -0.51 -0.98 -2.73
N LEU A 50 -0.63 -1.96 -3.64
CA LEU A 50 -1.73 -2.93 -3.67
C LEU A 50 -1.84 -3.68 -2.34
N LEU A 51 -0.74 -4.25 -1.83
CA LEU A 51 -0.76 -4.95 -0.54
C LEU A 51 -1.11 -4.00 0.61
N THR A 52 -0.57 -2.79 0.61
CA THR A 52 -0.90 -1.77 1.62
C THR A 52 -2.40 -1.46 1.65
N GLY A 53 -3.00 -1.21 0.49
CA GLY A 53 -4.44 -0.96 0.38
C GLY A 53 -5.29 -2.13 0.90
N ILE A 54 -4.84 -3.37 0.68
CA ILE A 54 -5.50 -4.57 1.18
C ILE A 54 -5.43 -4.62 2.71
N VAL A 55 -4.25 -4.46 3.31
CA VAL A 55 -4.08 -4.62 4.76
C VAL A 55 -4.59 -3.45 5.61
N VAL A 56 -4.97 -2.35 4.98
CA VAL A 56 -5.77 -1.29 5.63
C VAL A 56 -7.13 -1.85 6.09
N VAL A 57 -7.72 -2.77 5.34
CA VAL A 57 -9.10 -3.28 5.56
C VAL A 57 -9.12 -4.72 6.03
N SER A 58 -8.19 -5.56 5.57
CA SER A 58 -8.16 -6.99 5.87
C SER A 58 -6.91 -7.41 6.63
N ASP A 59 -6.95 -8.59 7.23
CA ASP A 59 -5.74 -9.29 7.66
C ASP A 59 -4.81 -9.52 6.46
N ALA A 60 -3.51 -9.70 6.71
CA ALA A 60 -2.55 -10.04 5.67
C ALA A 60 -2.92 -11.37 5.01
N PRO A 61 -3.04 -11.42 3.66
CA PRO A 61 -3.37 -12.66 2.97
C PRO A 61 -2.27 -13.71 3.09
N THR A 62 -2.65 -14.98 3.21
CA THR A 62 -1.76 -16.13 3.09
C THR A 62 -1.28 -16.31 1.64
N GLY A 63 -0.24 -17.12 1.42
CA GLY A 63 0.25 -17.41 0.07
C GLY A 63 -0.82 -17.98 -0.88
N GLU A 64 -1.72 -18.85 -0.39
CA GLU A 64 -2.84 -19.37 -1.19
C GLU A 64 -3.86 -18.28 -1.52
N GLU A 65 -4.17 -17.40 -0.57
CA GLU A 65 -5.06 -16.25 -0.78
C GLU A 65 -4.44 -15.25 -1.74
N TRP A 66 -3.13 -14.93 -1.62
CA TRP A 66 -2.41 -14.11 -2.59
C TRP A 66 -2.53 -14.67 -4.00
N GLN A 67 -2.31 -15.97 -4.19
CA GLN A 67 -2.45 -16.59 -5.49
C GLN A 67 -3.86 -16.40 -6.08
N ALA A 68 -4.90 -16.54 -5.25
CA ALA A 68 -6.28 -16.35 -5.68
C ALA A 68 -6.60 -14.87 -5.98
N ILE A 69 -6.13 -13.94 -5.15
CA ILE A 69 -6.30 -12.49 -5.36
C ILE A 69 -5.63 -12.06 -6.67
N LEU A 70 -4.38 -12.43 -6.86
CA LEU A 70 -3.58 -12.06 -8.03
C LEU A 70 -4.18 -12.66 -9.32
N ALA A 71 -4.58 -13.93 -9.30
CA ALA A 71 -5.25 -14.57 -10.45
C ALA A 71 -6.55 -13.84 -10.83
N ARG A 72 -7.28 -13.30 -9.85
CA ARG A 72 -8.53 -12.56 -10.10
C ARG A 72 -8.31 -11.24 -10.83
N ILE A 73 -7.16 -10.60 -10.63
CA ILE A 73 -6.79 -9.34 -11.30
C ILE A 73 -5.90 -9.56 -12.52
N GLY A 74 -5.75 -10.82 -12.97
CA GLY A 74 -5.16 -11.16 -14.26
C GLY A 74 -3.73 -11.67 -14.24
N PHE A 75 -3.14 -11.81 -13.04
CA PHE A 75 -1.76 -12.28 -12.92
C PHE A 75 -1.61 -13.78 -13.19
N GLU A 76 -0.53 -14.14 -13.85
CA GLU A 76 -0.07 -15.51 -13.91
C GLU A 76 0.36 -16.02 -12.52
N PRO A 77 0.31 -17.36 -12.30
CA PRO A 77 0.72 -17.93 -11.02
C PRO A 77 2.15 -17.53 -10.62
N LEU A 78 2.31 -17.07 -9.40
CA LEU A 78 3.61 -16.73 -8.84
C LEU A 78 4.27 -17.96 -8.17
N PRO A 79 5.62 -18.02 -8.15
CA PRO A 79 6.35 -19.01 -7.37
C PRO A 79 6.05 -18.87 -5.86
N ASP A 80 6.11 -19.98 -5.10
CA ASP A 80 5.87 -20.02 -3.67
C ASP A 80 6.77 -19.03 -2.89
N GLU A 81 8.00 -18.82 -3.33
CA GLU A 81 8.93 -17.87 -2.72
C GLU A 81 8.42 -16.43 -2.85
N ALA A 82 7.88 -16.04 -4.01
CA ALA A 82 7.29 -14.72 -4.22
C ALA A 82 6.03 -14.53 -3.37
N LEU A 83 5.17 -15.56 -3.28
CA LEU A 83 3.97 -15.52 -2.44
C LEU A 83 4.33 -15.39 -0.95
N ARG A 84 5.41 -16.04 -0.49
CA ARG A 84 5.90 -15.91 0.88
C ARG A 84 6.36 -14.49 1.17
N LEU A 85 7.14 -13.88 0.27
CA LEU A 85 7.57 -12.49 0.41
C LEU A 85 6.40 -11.52 0.46
N LEU A 86 5.37 -11.71 -0.38
CA LEU A 86 4.17 -10.88 -0.32
C LEU A 86 3.44 -11.01 1.01
N THR A 87 3.40 -12.22 1.58
CA THR A 87 2.76 -12.45 2.89
C THR A 87 3.55 -11.76 4.00
N GLU A 88 4.88 -11.95 4.04
CA GLU A 88 5.76 -11.33 5.03
C GLU A 88 5.67 -9.80 4.98
N GLU A 89 5.74 -9.20 3.79
CA GLU A 89 5.63 -7.76 3.61
C GLU A 89 4.24 -7.23 3.99
N ALA A 90 3.18 -7.98 3.68
CA ALA A 90 1.83 -7.60 4.08
C ALA A 90 1.64 -7.65 5.61
N GLU A 91 2.27 -8.60 6.31
CA GLU A 91 2.28 -8.67 7.77
C GLU A 91 3.05 -7.48 8.36
N ASP A 92 4.21 -7.14 7.80
CA ASP A 92 5.04 -6.02 8.24
C ASP A 92 4.34 -4.67 8.00
N ALA A 93 3.76 -4.46 6.81
CA ALA A 93 2.96 -3.28 6.51
C ALA A 93 1.74 -3.18 7.46
N ALA A 94 1.04 -4.28 7.71
CA ALA A 94 -0.08 -4.32 8.64
C ALA A 94 0.33 -3.94 10.07
N ALA A 95 1.50 -4.36 10.53
CA ALA A 95 2.06 -3.98 11.82
C ALA A 95 2.43 -2.49 11.86
N ALA A 96 3.15 -1.99 10.83
CA ALA A 96 3.60 -0.61 10.74
C ALA A 96 2.41 0.38 10.67
N LEU A 97 1.31 0.03 10.01
CA LEU A 97 0.10 0.87 9.93
C LEU A 97 -0.62 1.03 11.29
N THR A 98 -0.32 0.19 12.28
CA THR A 98 -0.93 0.24 13.62
C THR A 98 0.06 0.64 14.70
N ASP A 99 1.32 0.89 14.35
CA ASP A 99 2.33 1.34 15.29
C ASP A 99 2.10 2.81 15.66
N ASP A 100 2.15 3.10 16.97
CA ASP A 100 2.03 4.47 17.51
C ASP A 100 3.17 5.39 17.05
N ASN A 101 4.29 4.83 16.57
CA ASN A 101 5.43 5.60 16.06
C ASN A 101 5.22 6.11 14.62
N LEU A 102 4.18 5.67 13.92
CA LEU A 102 3.92 6.00 12.52
C LEU A 102 5.10 5.62 11.58
N ASP A 103 5.73 4.48 11.84
CA ASP A 103 6.93 4.01 11.13
C ASP A 103 6.62 3.43 9.71
N TYR A 104 5.36 3.45 9.29
CA TYR A 104 4.99 2.99 7.95
C TYR A 104 5.66 3.85 6.87
N ALA A 105 6.30 3.19 5.90
CA ALA A 105 6.90 3.82 4.73
C ALA A 105 6.47 3.11 3.43
N PRO A 106 6.18 3.84 2.34
CA PRO A 106 5.98 3.26 1.02
C PRO A 106 7.28 2.70 0.45
N LEU A 107 7.21 1.63 -0.33
CA LEU A 107 8.36 1.09 -1.06
C LEU A 107 8.60 1.92 -2.32
N LEU A 108 9.58 2.79 -2.27
CA LEU A 108 9.94 3.74 -3.34
C LEU A 108 11.45 3.64 -3.67
N PRO A 109 11.86 4.07 -4.87
CA PRO A 109 13.29 4.26 -5.17
C PRO A 109 13.92 5.26 -4.20
N ASP A 110 15.19 5.05 -3.87
CA ASP A 110 15.97 5.96 -3.03
C ASP A 110 16.42 7.23 -3.76
N ASP A 111 17.10 8.12 -3.03
CA ASP A 111 17.53 9.43 -3.53
C ASP A 111 18.64 9.35 -4.61
N ASP A 112 19.23 8.17 -4.84
CA ASP A 112 20.19 7.96 -5.92
C ASP A 112 19.51 7.80 -7.30
N HIS A 113 18.17 7.62 -7.32
CA HIS A 113 17.37 7.54 -8.54
C HIS A 113 16.91 8.94 -9.01
N PRO A 114 16.77 9.15 -10.33
CA PRO A 114 16.25 10.41 -10.87
C PRO A 114 14.89 10.79 -10.25
N LEU A 115 14.64 12.09 -10.03
CA LEU A 115 13.38 12.60 -9.49
C LEU A 115 12.17 12.10 -10.29
N GLN A 116 12.29 12.05 -11.63
CA GLN A 116 11.24 11.49 -12.49
C GLN A 116 10.85 10.07 -12.08
N GLU A 117 11.81 9.17 -11.88
CA GLU A 117 11.57 7.77 -11.53
C GLU A 117 10.90 7.66 -10.14
N ARG A 118 11.33 8.49 -9.20
CA ARG A 118 10.75 8.55 -7.85
C ARG A 118 9.32 9.08 -7.86
N VAL A 119 9.01 10.10 -8.66
CA VAL A 119 7.64 10.64 -8.83
C VAL A 119 6.73 9.61 -9.48
N GLU A 120 7.18 8.94 -10.55
CA GLU A 120 6.43 7.88 -11.23
C GLU A 120 6.17 6.69 -10.29
N ALA A 121 7.14 6.32 -9.45
CA ALA A 121 6.99 5.27 -8.44
C ALA A 121 5.99 5.64 -7.36
N LEU A 122 5.96 6.89 -6.88
CA LEU A 122 4.99 7.38 -5.91
C LEU A 122 3.57 7.39 -6.49
N ALA A 123 3.41 7.81 -7.74
CA ALA A 123 2.13 7.76 -8.45
C ALA A 123 1.63 6.32 -8.60
N SER A 124 2.52 5.40 -9.00
CA SER A 124 2.23 3.97 -9.13
C SER A 124 1.87 3.34 -7.78
N TRP A 125 2.62 3.64 -6.72
CA TRP A 125 2.31 3.20 -5.37
C TRP A 125 0.92 3.67 -4.93
N SER A 126 0.60 4.94 -5.16
CA SER A 126 -0.71 5.53 -4.83
C SER A 126 -1.86 4.83 -5.59
N SER A 127 -1.65 4.53 -6.87
CA SER A 127 -2.58 3.72 -7.68
C SER A 127 -2.79 2.33 -7.10
N GLY A 128 -1.72 1.68 -6.68
CA GLY A 128 -1.75 0.38 -6.02
C GLY A 128 -2.58 0.41 -4.73
N VAL A 129 -2.38 1.41 -3.85
CA VAL A 129 -3.16 1.56 -2.61
C VAL A 129 -4.65 1.69 -2.91
N LEU A 130 -5.02 2.52 -3.87
CA LEU A 130 -6.43 2.68 -4.28
C LEU A 130 -7.01 1.38 -4.83
N LEU A 131 -6.25 0.66 -5.65
CA LEU A 131 -6.65 -0.64 -6.18
C LEU A 131 -6.86 -1.67 -5.06
N GLY A 132 -5.87 -1.81 -4.17
CA GLY A 132 -5.92 -2.75 -3.06
C GLY A 132 -7.09 -2.48 -2.13
N PHE A 133 -7.27 -1.22 -1.72
CA PHE A 133 -8.40 -0.79 -0.89
C PHE A 133 -9.74 -1.10 -1.58
N GLY A 134 -9.88 -0.77 -2.87
CA GLY A 134 -11.10 -1.03 -3.65
C GLY A 134 -11.41 -2.52 -3.80
N LEU A 135 -10.39 -3.38 -3.98
CA LEU A 135 -10.56 -4.83 -4.10
C LEU A 135 -11.12 -5.48 -2.83
N THR A 136 -10.92 -4.88 -1.66
CA THR A 136 -11.47 -5.41 -0.39
C THR A 136 -12.97 -5.26 -0.29
N GLY A 137 -13.59 -4.35 -1.05
CA GLY A 137 -14.99 -3.97 -0.90
C GLY A 137 -15.29 -3.26 0.41
N GLY A 138 -14.27 -2.72 1.08
CA GLY A 138 -14.40 -1.98 2.33
C GLY A 138 -15.30 -0.76 2.17
N LYS A 139 -16.17 -0.52 3.15
CA LYS A 139 -17.02 0.68 3.16
C LYS A 139 -16.15 1.93 3.34
N ILE A 140 -16.36 2.92 2.49
CA ILE A 140 -15.73 4.24 2.62
C ILE A 140 -16.49 5.01 3.71
N ARG A 141 -15.79 5.48 4.74
CA ARG A 141 -16.36 6.36 5.76
C ARG A 141 -16.50 7.78 5.19
N THR A 142 -17.40 8.58 5.73
CA THR A 142 -17.70 9.92 5.20
C THR A 142 -16.46 10.83 5.19
N ASP A 143 -15.58 10.70 6.16
CA ASP A 143 -14.33 11.46 6.29
C ASP A 143 -13.19 10.92 5.43
N GLU A 144 -13.32 9.72 4.85
CA GLU A 144 -12.29 9.09 4.02
C GLU A 144 -12.37 9.49 2.54
N ALA A 145 -13.52 9.97 2.08
CA ALA A 145 -13.72 10.29 0.66
C ALA A 145 -12.75 11.37 0.16
N ASP A 146 -12.48 12.39 0.99
CA ASP A 146 -11.53 13.45 0.64
C ASP A 146 -10.08 12.96 0.69
N ILE A 147 -9.74 12.07 1.63
CA ILE A 147 -8.43 11.45 1.74
C ILE A 147 -8.15 10.58 0.51
N LEU A 148 -9.10 9.75 0.10
CA LEU A 148 -8.99 8.90 -1.10
C LEU A 148 -8.90 9.74 -2.38
N ARG A 149 -9.61 10.88 -2.45
CA ARG A 149 -9.48 11.82 -3.59
C ARG A 149 -8.08 12.40 -3.66
N SER A 150 -7.52 12.85 -2.53
CA SER A 150 -6.14 13.35 -2.49
C SER A 150 -5.13 12.30 -2.94
N LEU A 151 -5.30 11.03 -2.54
CA LEU A 151 -4.45 9.95 -3.02
C LEU A 151 -4.63 9.70 -4.53
N SER A 152 -5.86 9.85 -5.05
CA SER A 152 -6.12 9.78 -6.50
C SER A 152 -5.44 10.92 -7.27
N ASP A 153 -5.35 12.10 -6.68
CA ASP A 153 -4.61 13.22 -7.28
C ASP A 153 -3.11 12.90 -7.36
N VAL A 154 -2.52 12.30 -6.30
CA VAL A 154 -1.13 11.81 -6.31
C VAL A 154 -0.93 10.71 -7.35
N ALA A 155 -1.86 9.76 -7.45
CA ALA A 155 -1.81 8.70 -8.47
C ALA A 155 -1.86 9.23 -9.91
N GLY A 156 -2.39 10.42 -10.12
CA GLY A 156 -2.46 11.12 -11.40
C GLY A 156 -1.29 12.08 -11.68
N LEU A 157 -0.27 12.12 -10.81
CA LEU A 157 0.88 12.99 -11.03
C LEU A 157 1.63 12.61 -12.32
N LEU A 158 2.04 13.65 -13.04
CA LEU A 158 2.91 13.55 -14.20
C LEU A 158 4.15 14.39 -13.91
N TYR A 159 5.31 13.77 -14.09
CA TYR A 159 6.58 14.48 -14.00
C TYR A 159 6.72 15.52 -15.11
N ASN A 160 7.31 16.67 -14.78
CA ASN A 160 7.66 17.72 -15.73
C ASN A 160 9.15 18.05 -15.55
N ASP A 161 9.92 18.02 -16.64
CA ASP A 161 11.37 18.30 -16.63
C ASP A 161 11.71 19.70 -16.09
N GLU A 162 10.75 20.63 -16.06
CA GLU A 162 10.90 21.97 -15.46
C GLU A 162 10.98 21.92 -13.92
N ASP A 163 10.53 20.83 -13.30
CA ASP A 163 10.51 20.62 -11.85
C ASP A 163 11.76 19.87 -11.34
N ASP A 164 12.76 19.64 -12.20
CA ASP A 164 14.02 18.95 -11.84
C ASP A 164 15.02 19.93 -11.17
N ASP A 165 14.63 20.47 -10.02
CA ASP A 165 15.42 21.39 -9.22
C ASP A 165 15.22 21.16 -7.71
N GLU A 166 15.81 22.01 -6.88
CA GLU A 166 15.71 21.91 -5.41
C GLU A 166 14.27 22.07 -4.90
N GLU A 167 13.43 22.88 -5.56
CA GLU A 167 12.02 23.08 -5.21
C GLU A 167 11.20 21.83 -5.54
N GLY A 168 11.51 21.14 -6.65
CA GLY A 168 10.91 19.85 -7.03
C GLY A 168 11.26 18.74 -6.03
N GLU A 169 12.50 18.67 -5.55
CA GLU A 169 12.94 17.71 -4.52
C GLU A 169 12.22 17.93 -3.18
N GLU A 170 12.08 19.19 -2.75
CA GLU A 170 11.31 19.53 -1.53
C GLU A 170 9.83 19.13 -1.70
N SER A 171 9.23 19.44 -2.86
CA SER A 171 7.84 19.11 -3.17
C SER A 171 7.60 17.59 -3.19
N TYR A 172 8.52 16.81 -3.76
CA TYR A 172 8.47 15.36 -3.74
C TYR A 172 8.51 14.81 -2.31
N THR A 173 9.43 15.33 -1.48
CA THR A 173 9.54 14.91 -0.07
C THR A 173 8.24 15.15 0.69
N ASP A 174 7.63 16.32 0.51
CA ASP A 174 6.35 16.66 1.14
C ASP A 174 5.22 15.74 0.66
N LEU A 175 5.21 15.39 -0.64
CA LEU A 175 4.24 14.45 -1.21
C LEU A 175 4.39 13.03 -0.67
N VAL A 176 5.62 12.55 -0.48
CA VAL A 176 5.89 11.24 0.14
C VAL A 176 5.39 11.22 1.57
N GLU A 177 5.76 12.25 2.38
CA GLU A 177 5.31 12.38 3.76
C GLU A 177 3.79 12.46 3.88
N PHE A 178 3.13 13.20 3.00
CA PHE A 178 1.68 13.26 2.94
C PHE A 178 1.08 11.90 2.58
N SER A 179 1.59 11.26 1.52
CA SER A 179 1.03 10.03 0.97
C SER A 179 1.15 8.85 1.94
N ARG A 180 2.28 8.70 2.66
CA ARG A 180 2.47 7.62 3.63
C ARG A 180 1.51 7.67 4.82
N LEU A 181 1.00 8.86 5.16
CA LEU A 181 0.03 9.03 6.25
C LEU A 181 -1.40 8.65 5.85
N ILE A 182 -1.69 8.53 4.55
CA ILE A 182 -3.03 8.20 4.06
C ILE A 182 -3.45 6.78 4.49
N PRO A 183 -2.70 5.70 4.21
CA PRO A 183 -3.09 4.37 4.67
C PRO A 183 -3.14 4.25 6.19
N VAL A 184 -2.27 4.96 6.92
CA VAL A 184 -2.35 5.06 8.39
C VAL A 184 -3.70 5.66 8.82
N SER A 185 -4.09 6.78 8.22
CA SER A 185 -5.37 7.45 8.51
C SER A 185 -6.58 6.59 8.15
N LEU A 186 -6.55 5.89 7.02
CA LEU A 186 -7.60 4.97 6.60
C LEU A 186 -7.73 3.75 7.53
N GLY A 187 -6.61 3.26 8.07
CA GLY A 187 -6.58 2.14 9.03
C GLY A 187 -6.97 2.54 10.45
N MET A 188 -6.87 3.82 10.80
CA MET A 188 -7.12 4.31 12.15
C MET A 188 -8.57 4.03 12.60
N GLY A 189 -8.71 3.29 13.71
CA GLY A 189 -10.01 2.91 14.26
C GLY A 189 -10.82 1.93 13.37
N ARG A 190 -10.19 1.35 12.35
CA ARG A 190 -10.78 0.29 11.53
C ARG A 190 -10.37 -1.08 12.09
N GLU A 191 -11.33 -1.93 12.38
CA GLU A 191 -11.08 -3.33 12.66
C GLU A 191 -10.80 -4.05 11.33
N ARG A 192 -9.67 -4.76 11.25
CA ARG A 192 -9.34 -5.57 10.08
C ARG A 192 -10.23 -6.80 10.02
N LEU A 193 -10.64 -7.14 8.82
CA LEU A 193 -11.48 -8.28 8.54
C LEU A 193 -10.64 -9.46 8.07
N PRO A 194 -10.99 -10.71 8.43
CA PRO A 194 -10.44 -11.87 7.74
C PRO A 194 -10.61 -11.74 6.23
N VAL A 195 -9.62 -12.16 5.45
CA VAL A 195 -9.65 -12.09 3.98
C VAL A 195 -10.95 -12.70 3.40
N SER A 196 -11.43 -13.80 3.99
CA SER A 196 -12.67 -14.46 3.62
C SER A 196 -13.94 -13.61 3.84
N CYS A 197 -13.86 -12.57 4.68
CA CYS A 197 -14.97 -11.64 4.95
C CYS A 197 -14.95 -10.40 4.04
N THR A 198 -13.99 -10.33 3.11
CA THR A 198 -13.85 -9.26 2.10
C THR A 198 -14.27 -9.72 0.71
N THR A 199 -14.21 -8.82 -0.26
CA THR A 199 -14.45 -9.17 -1.68
C THR A 199 -13.21 -9.70 -2.40
N LEU A 200 -12.06 -9.79 -1.72
CA LEU A 200 -10.77 -10.15 -2.31
C LEU A 200 -10.79 -11.47 -3.09
N LEU A 201 -11.38 -12.52 -2.53
CA LEU A 201 -11.37 -13.86 -3.13
C LEU A 201 -12.49 -14.08 -4.16
N THR A 202 -13.68 -13.53 -3.91
CA THR A 202 -14.89 -13.90 -4.66
C THR A 202 -15.51 -12.76 -5.46
N GLY A 203 -15.03 -11.53 -5.27
CA GLY A 203 -15.66 -10.32 -5.80
C GLY A 203 -17.01 -9.97 -5.17
N LYS A 204 -17.43 -10.73 -4.15
CA LYS A 204 -18.67 -10.50 -3.39
C LYS A 204 -18.37 -10.64 -1.91
N PRO A 205 -18.85 -9.73 -1.06
CA PRO A 205 -18.69 -9.87 0.38
C PRO A 205 -19.43 -11.14 0.85
N ILE A 206 -18.79 -11.90 1.74
CA ILE A 206 -19.46 -12.98 2.45
C ILE A 206 -20.29 -12.29 3.52
N VAL A 207 -21.58 -12.21 3.30
CA VAL A 207 -22.54 -11.70 4.31
C VAL A 207 -22.50 -12.68 5.48
N SER A 208 -22.06 -12.22 6.65
CA SER A 208 -22.14 -13.02 7.88
C SER A 208 -23.62 -13.33 8.16
N PRO A 209 -23.99 -14.59 8.48
CA PRO A 209 -25.39 -14.97 8.67
C PRO A 209 -26.12 -14.24 9.82
N ASN A 210 -25.41 -13.38 10.57
CA ASN A 210 -25.91 -12.67 11.73
C ASN A 210 -26.15 -11.16 11.55
N GLU A 211 -25.91 -10.59 10.36
CA GLU A 211 -26.33 -9.23 10.07
C GLU A 211 -27.79 -9.26 9.61
N THR A 212 -28.69 -9.03 10.55
CA THR A 212 -30.12 -8.77 10.28
C THR A 212 -30.23 -7.49 9.44
N LEU A 213 -30.96 -7.62 8.33
CA LEU A 213 -31.34 -6.59 7.36
C LEU A 213 -32.15 -5.43 8.01
N ASP A 214 -31.52 -4.55 8.75
CA ASP A 214 -32.20 -3.37 9.32
C ASP A 214 -31.58 -2.02 8.94
N ASP A 215 -30.62 -2.00 7.99
CA ASP A 215 -30.17 -0.75 7.37
C ASP A 215 -30.47 -0.79 5.88
N GLU A 216 -31.51 -0.08 5.44
CA GLU A 216 -31.68 0.26 4.02
C GLU A 216 -30.43 1.03 3.56
N PRO A 217 -29.76 0.62 2.46
CA PRO A 217 -28.61 1.34 1.96
C PRO A 217 -29.07 2.74 1.54
N GLU A 218 -28.52 3.78 2.16
CA GLU A 218 -28.56 5.12 1.56
C GLU A 218 -28.01 5.00 0.14
N VAL A 219 -28.82 5.37 -0.83
CA VAL A 219 -28.47 5.38 -2.24
C VAL A 219 -27.36 6.41 -2.43
N ILE A 220 -26.11 5.94 -2.42
CA ILE A 220 -24.99 6.77 -2.83
C ILE A 220 -25.15 6.99 -4.35
N ASP A 221 -25.25 8.24 -4.75
CA ASP A 221 -25.34 8.67 -6.13
C ASP A 221 -24.28 7.96 -6.97
N SER A 222 -24.73 7.17 -7.94
CA SER A 222 -23.91 6.34 -8.81
C SER A 222 -22.89 7.14 -9.67
N SER A 223 -22.89 8.47 -9.60
CA SER A 223 -21.92 9.31 -10.29
C SER A 223 -20.49 9.23 -9.72
N VAL A 224 -20.32 8.74 -8.48
CA VAL A 224 -18.99 8.57 -7.85
C VAL A 224 -18.34 7.23 -8.24
N VAL A 225 -19.14 6.25 -8.65
CA VAL A 225 -18.65 4.88 -8.96
C VAL A 225 -18.09 4.78 -10.39
N GLU A 226 -18.46 5.69 -11.29
CA GLU A 226 -17.98 5.67 -12.69
C GLU A 226 -16.51 6.08 -12.86
N VAL A 227 -15.89 6.69 -11.84
CA VAL A 227 -14.49 7.16 -11.91
C VAL A 227 -13.48 6.03 -11.67
N PHE A 228 -13.90 4.89 -11.10
CA PHE A 228 -13.02 3.79 -10.73
C PHE A 228 -13.19 2.52 -11.58
N ASN A 229 -13.54 2.64 -12.84
CA ASN A 229 -13.53 1.51 -13.77
C ASN A 229 -12.35 1.67 -14.74
N PRO A 230 -11.16 1.11 -14.46
CA PRO A 230 -10.07 1.08 -15.42
C PRO A 230 -10.51 0.19 -16.60
N THR A 231 -10.88 0.79 -17.71
CA THR A 231 -11.01 0.09 -18.98
C THR A 231 -9.62 -0.42 -19.38
N LEU A 232 -9.40 -1.72 -19.23
CA LEU A 232 -8.27 -2.40 -19.80
C LEU A 232 -8.24 -2.14 -21.33
N PRO A 233 -7.13 -1.69 -21.90
CA PRO A 233 -7.01 -1.54 -23.35
C PRO A 233 -7.03 -2.93 -23.99
N SER A 234 -7.82 -3.03 -25.05
CA SER A 234 -7.96 -4.22 -25.93
C SER A 234 -6.67 -4.47 -26.71
#